data_8c4a2ac917a8e5f8666785a4e46be8b8
#
_entry.id   8c4a2ac917a8e5f8666785a4e46be8b8
#
_cell.length_a   1.000
_cell.length_b   1.000
_cell.length_c   1.000
_cell.angle_alpha   90.00
_cell.angle_beta   90.00
_cell.angle_gamma   90.00
#
_symmetry.space_group_name_H-M   'P 1'
#
loop_
_entity.id
_entity.type
_entity.pdbx_description
1 polymer ?
#
loop_
_entity_poly.entity_id
_entity_poly.type
_entity_poly.pdbx_seq_one_letter_code
_entity_poly.pdbx_strand_id
1 'polypeptide(L)'
;FCEHCRARNEDKGIDAGRAKEGYAKLYAFIQRVEAGDRPPDGVMAGVYRLFQQYPEVLAWNYQWFQSDNEIHQEIYDAAKGLRPGLEVGRHVDHQRSSWDIWYRAAVSYADMTASADFIKPILYHDIFGPRLRHWVIERMQQRAYNDLSPELTLALFYAQFGHDAAAMPSLEELDEHGLGPAYVRRETARCVQGVDGKAKVYPGIGIDVPWHLPGGGMKAVPSPPESTKEAVRQAFAAGADGILISREYDENRLES
;
A
#
# COMPACT_ATOMS: atom_id res chain seq x y z
N PHE A 1 -15.85 14.42 1.71
CA PHE A 1 -16.15 15.86 1.96
C PHE A 1 -17.27 16.03 2.98
N CYS A 2 -17.23 15.28 4.12
CA CYS A 2 -18.15 15.52 5.23
C CYS A 2 -17.84 16.84 5.95
N GLU A 3 -18.74 17.28 6.82
CA GLU A 3 -18.62 18.54 7.53
C GLU A 3 -17.31 18.63 8.34
N HIS A 4 -16.96 17.58 9.09
CA HIS A 4 -15.73 17.52 9.87
C HIS A 4 -14.47 17.61 9.01
N CYS A 5 -14.43 16.88 7.89
CA CYS A 5 -13.29 16.95 6.97
C CYS A 5 -13.15 18.34 6.34
N ARG A 6 -14.28 19.01 6.04
CA ARG A 6 -14.27 20.37 5.49
C ARG A 6 -13.72 21.35 6.52
N ALA A 7 -14.32 21.40 7.70
CA ALA A 7 -13.89 22.29 8.78
C ALA A 7 -12.40 22.13 9.10
N ARG A 8 -11.93 20.88 9.25
CA ARG A 8 -10.52 20.58 9.49
C ARG A 8 -9.57 21.08 8.39
N ASN A 9 -9.95 20.92 7.13
CA ASN A 9 -9.11 21.34 6.01
C ASN A 9 -9.14 22.86 5.83
N GLU A 10 -10.29 23.48 5.99
CA GLU A 10 -10.46 24.93 5.95
C GLU A 10 -9.66 25.62 7.07
N ASP A 11 -9.62 25.04 8.28
CA ASP A 11 -8.77 25.51 9.38
C ASP A 11 -7.27 25.49 9.03
N LYS A 12 -6.86 24.56 8.16
CA LYS A 12 -5.50 24.48 7.62
C LYS A 12 -5.28 25.28 6.33
N GLY A 13 -6.24 26.11 5.94
CA GLY A 13 -6.15 26.98 4.77
C GLY A 13 -6.39 26.26 3.43
N ILE A 14 -6.98 25.06 3.45
CA ILE A 14 -7.30 24.29 2.24
C ILE A 14 -8.75 24.55 1.84
N ASP A 15 -8.94 25.13 0.65
CA ASP A 15 -10.28 25.38 0.10
C ASP A 15 -10.97 24.06 -0.26
N ALA A 16 -11.95 23.66 0.56
CA ALA A 16 -12.72 22.43 0.37
C ALA A 16 -13.56 22.43 -0.91
N GLY A 17 -14.01 23.62 -1.34
CA GLY A 17 -14.77 23.77 -2.60
C GLY A 17 -13.90 23.50 -3.82
N ARG A 18 -12.71 24.10 -3.87
CA ARG A 18 -11.73 23.87 -4.93
C ARG A 18 -11.19 22.43 -4.92
N ALA A 19 -10.94 21.84 -3.73
CA ALA A 19 -10.58 20.42 -3.65
C ALA A 19 -11.67 19.53 -4.26
N LYS A 20 -12.94 19.76 -3.91
CA LYS A 20 -14.07 18.99 -4.44
C LYS A 20 -14.21 19.15 -5.95
N GLU A 21 -14.06 20.38 -6.47
CA GLU A 21 -14.08 20.64 -7.92
C GLU A 21 -12.95 19.91 -8.62
N GLY A 22 -11.73 19.99 -8.09
CA GLY A 22 -10.55 19.32 -8.64
C GLY A 22 -10.73 17.80 -8.72
N TYR A 23 -11.26 17.15 -7.66
CA TYR A 23 -11.61 15.73 -7.70
C TYR A 23 -12.66 15.41 -8.75
N ALA A 24 -13.70 16.24 -8.90
CA ALA A 24 -14.72 16.05 -9.93
C ALA A 24 -14.12 16.15 -11.35
N LYS A 25 -13.22 17.12 -11.59
CA LYS A 25 -12.51 17.27 -12.86
C LYS A 25 -11.58 16.09 -13.15
N LEU A 26 -10.83 15.63 -12.15
CA LEU A 26 -9.95 14.46 -12.26
C LEU A 26 -10.76 13.20 -12.58
N TYR A 27 -11.87 12.98 -11.87
CA TYR A 27 -12.75 11.85 -12.13
C TYR A 27 -13.31 11.87 -13.55
N ALA A 28 -13.84 13.01 -13.98
CA ALA A 28 -14.36 13.18 -15.34
C ALA A 28 -13.26 12.99 -16.42
N PHE A 29 -12.04 13.44 -16.14
CA PHE A 29 -10.90 13.22 -17.03
C PHE A 29 -10.59 11.72 -17.18
N ILE A 30 -10.49 10.99 -16.06
CA ILE A 30 -10.21 9.54 -16.07
C ILE A 30 -11.33 8.78 -16.78
N GLN A 31 -12.61 9.12 -16.57
CA GLN A 31 -13.71 8.50 -17.30
C GLN A 31 -13.62 8.69 -18.83
N ARG A 32 -13.19 9.87 -19.31
CA ARG A 32 -12.96 10.07 -20.74
C ARG A 32 -11.81 9.22 -21.26
N VAL A 33 -10.71 9.14 -20.51
CA VAL A 33 -9.57 8.28 -20.85
C VAL A 33 -10.00 6.82 -20.91
N GLU A 34 -10.78 6.37 -19.94
CA GLU A 34 -11.37 5.01 -19.90
C GLU A 34 -12.25 4.74 -21.13
N ALA A 35 -12.98 5.75 -21.60
CA ALA A 35 -13.79 5.69 -22.81
C ALA A 35 -12.98 5.80 -24.13
N GLY A 36 -11.66 5.92 -24.07
CA GLY A 36 -10.77 5.94 -25.23
C GLY A 36 -10.26 7.33 -25.65
N ASP A 37 -10.59 8.40 -24.90
CA ASP A 37 -10.01 9.72 -25.15
C ASP A 37 -8.49 9.69 -24.88
N ARG A 38 -7.70 10.19 -25.84
CA ARG A 38 -6.24 10.23 -25.74
C ARG A 38 -5.76 11.66 -25.96
N PRO A 39 -5.48 12.39 -24.85
CA PRO A 39 -4.92 13.73 -24.97
C PRO A 39 -3.64 13.73 -25.80
N PRO A 40 -3.46 14.63 -26.76
CA PRO A 40 -2.29 14.65 -27.63
C PRO A 40 -0.95 14.78 -26.90
N ASP A 41 -0.94 15.40 -25.71
CA ASP A 41 0.21 15.57 -24.83
C ASP A 41 0.34 14.48 -23.76
N GLY A 42 -0.52 13.44 -23.84
CA GLY A 42 -0.48 12.26 -22.97
C GLY A 42 -1.35 12.36 -21.71
N VAL A 43 -1.77 11.19 -21.21
CA VAL A 43 -2.67 11.08 -20.06
C VAL A 43 -2.06 11.70 -18.80
N MET A 44 -0.79 11.42 -18.51
CA MET A 44 -0.14 11.94 -17.30
C MET A 44 0.03 13.45 -17.32
N ALA A 45 0.29 14.05 -18.49
CA ALA A 45 0.31 15.51 -18.61
C ALA A 45 -1.04 16.13 -18.27
N GLY A 46 -2.14 15.48 -18.68
CA GLY A 46 -3.50 15.88 -18.30
C GLY A 46 -3.74 15.83 -16.79
N VAL A 47 -3.31 14.76 -16.12
CA VAL A 47 -3.40 14.62 -14.65
C VAL A 47 -2.58 15.69 -13.93
N TYR A 48 -1.32 15.89 -14.31
CA TYR A 48 -0.46 16.93 -13.70
C TYR A 48 -1.01 18.34 -13.92
N ARG A 49 -1.59 18.62 -15.09
CA ARG A 49 -2.26 19.89 -15.36
C ARG A 49 -3.41 20.14 -14.39
N LEU A 50 -4.22 19.12 -14.10
CA LEU A 50 -5.30 19.21 -13.12
C LEU A 50 -4.76 19.48 -11.71
N PHE A 51 -3.68 18.82 -11.30
CA PHE A 51 -3.04 19.10 -10.00
C PHE A 51 -2.47 20.52 -9.90
N GLN A 52 -1.94 21.06 -11.00
CA GLN A 52 -1.47 22.45 -11.02
C GLN A 52 -2.63 23.46 -10.96
N GLN A 53 -3.75 23.16 -11.59
CA GLN A 53 -4.95 23.98 -11.55
C GLN A 53 -5.71 23.88 -10.21
N TYR A 54 -5.67 22.70 -9.59
CA TYR A 54 -6.35 22.38 -8.34
C TYR A 54 -5.37 21.73 -7.33
N PRO A 55 -4.37 22.47 -6.84
CA PRO A 55 -3.40 21.92 -5.89
C PRO A 55 -4.05 21.47 -4.57
N GLU A 56 -5.25 21.98 -4.28
CA GLU A 56 -6.06 21.59 -3.13
C GLU A 56 -6.41 20.08 -3.14
N VAL A 57 -6.40 19.43 -4.29
CA VAL A 57 -6.58 17.96 -4.38
C VAL A 57 -5.45 17.24 -3.66
N LEU A 58 -4.21 17.65 -3.90
CA LEU A 58 -3.03 17.06 -3.25
C LEU A 58 -3.00 17.40 -1.76
N ALA A 59 -3.27 18.66 -1.42
CA ALA A 59 -3.32 19.10 -0.03
C ALA A 59 -4.41 18.37 0.77
N TRP A 60 -5.59 18.20 0.18
CA TRP A 60 -6.70 17.44 0.79
C TRP A 60 -6.32 15.98 1.01
N ASN A 61 -5.72 15.33 0.01
CA ASN A 61 -5.27 13.95 0.12
C ASN A 61 -4.20 13.78 1.23
N TYR A 62 -3.24 14.70 1.29
CA TYR A 62 -2.21 14.69 2.32
C TYR A 62 -2.79 14.83 3.74
N GLN A 63 -3.82 15.67 3.94
CA GLN A 63 -4.47 15.82 5.24
C GLN A 63 -5.15 14.54 5.73
N TRP A 64 -5.59 13.67 4.83
CA TRP A 64 -6.10 12.37 5.23
C TRP A 64 -5.01 11.51 5.89
N PHE A 65 -3.81 11.49 5.33
CA PHE A 65 -2.66 10.78 5.94
C PHE A 65 -2.19 11.43 7.25
N GLN A 66 -2.24 12.76 7.35
CA GLN A 66 -1.95 13.46 8.60
C GLN A 66 -2.94 13.11 9.70
N SER A 67 -4.23 12.99 9.37
CA SER A 67 -5.26 12.55 10.33
C SER A 67 -5.00 11.12 10.83
N ASP A 68 -4.55 10.23 9.95
CA ASP A 68 -4.16 8.86 10.32
C ASP A 68 -2.99 8.87 11.33
N ASN A 69 -1.99 9.71 11.10
CA ASN A 69 -0.86 9.86 12.03
C ASN A 69 -1.28 10.46 13.39
N GLU A 70 -2.15 11.47 13.39
CA GLU A 70 -2.66 12.09 14.62
C GLU A 70 -3.45 11.10 15.48
N ILE A 71 -4.34 10.31 14.87
CA ILE A 71 -5.09 9.26 15.59
C ILE A 71 -4.14 8.22 16.20
N HIS A 72 -3.11 7.79 15.47
CA HIS A 72 -2.13 6.86 16.01
C HIS A 72 -1.33 7.47 17.16
N GLN A 73 -1.00 8.77 17.09
CA GLN A 73 -0.34 9.46 18.20
C GLN A 73 -1.25 9.52 19.44
N GLU A 74 -2.52 9.87 19.27
CA GLU A 74 -3.48 9.90 20.39
C GLU A 74 -3.63 8.53 21.05
N ILE A 75 -3.73 7.46 20.25
CA ILE A 75 -3.81 6.08 20.75
C ILE A 75 -2.53 5.71 21.51
N TYR A 76 -1.36 6.05 20.95
CA TYR A 76 -0.07 5.78 21.58
C TYR A 76 0.05 6.48 22.93
N ASP A 77 -0.25 7.77 22.98
CA ASP A 77 -0.17 8.58 24.20
C ASP A 77 -1.14 8.09 25.27
N ALA A 78 -2.37 7.74 24.88
CA ALA A 78 -3.37 7.18 25.78
C ALA A 78 -2.92 5.82 26.36
N ALA A 79 -2.40 4.91 25.50
CA ALA A 79 -1.91 3.62 25.93
C ALA A 79 -0.70 3.72 26.87
N LYS A 80 0.26 4.59 26.54
CA LYS A 80 1.44 4.86 27.38
C LYS A 80 1.08 5.56 28.69
N GLY A 81 0.08 6.44 28.68
CA GLY A 81 -0.45 7.09 29.90
C GLY A 81 -1.09 6.11 30.86
N LEU A 82 -1.79 5.10 30.33
CA LEU A 82 -2.39 4.03 31.16
C LEU A 82 -1.36 3.01 31.66
N ARG A 83 -0.41 2.64 30.81
CA ARG A 83 0.61 1.63 31.11
C ARG A 83 1.90 1.93 30.36
N PRO A 84 2.86 2.62 30.96
CA PRO A 84 4.11 3.03 30.28
C PRO A 84 4.92 1.91 29.63
N GLY A 85 4.87 0.70 30.21
CA GLY A 85 5.58 -0.48 29.70
C GLY A 85 4.83 -1.25 28.60
N LEU A 86 3.64 -0.81 28.18
CA LEU A 86 2.91 -1.45 27.08
C LEU A 86 3.60 -1.17 25.75
N GLU A 87 3.90 -2.22 24.99
CA GLU A 87 4.34 -2.06 23.61
C GLU A 87 3.13 -1.77 22.70
N VAL A 88 3.22 -0.68 21.95
CA VAL A 88 2.19 -0.23 21.00
C VAL A 88 2.73 -0.35 19.60
N GLY A 89 2.05 -1.12 18.75
CA GLY A 89 2.47 -1.31 17.38
C GLY A 89 1.60 -0.59 16.37
N ARG A 90 2.20 -0.22 15.26
CA ARG A 90 1.49 0.33 14.11
C ARG A 90 1.42 -0.69 12.99
N HIS A 91 0.20 -1.03 12.62
CA HIS A 91 -0.09 -1.91 11.51
C HIS A 91 -0.17 -1.11 10.20
N VAL A 92 0.58 -1.54 9.20
CA VAL A 92 0.55 -0.94 7.86
C VAL A 92 -0.03 -1.97 6.91
N ASP A 93 -1.25 -1.73 6.43
CA ASP A 93 -1.95 -2.69 5.58
C ASP A 93 -1.21 -2.95 4.25
N HIS A 94 -1.58 -4.05 3.58
CA HIS A 94 -0.88 -4.52 2.40
C HIS A 94 -0.94 -3.51 1.23
N GLN A 95 -2.07 -2.84 1.04
CA GLN A 95 -2.20 -1.80 0.02
C GLN A 95 -1.21 -0.66 0.27
N ARG A 96 -1.23 -0.13 1.48
CA ARG A 96 -0.39 0.99 1.91
C ARG A 96 1.09 0.65 1.89
N SER A 97 1.46 -0.57 2.32
CA SER A 97 2.86 -0.99 2.32
C SER A 97 3.40 -1.26 0.92
N SER A 98 2.57 -1.72 -0.03
CA SER A 98 3.06 -2.40 -1.23
C SER A 98 2.72 -1.74 -2.56
N TRP A 99 1.54 -1.15 -2.74
CA TRP A 99 1.16 -0.61 -4.07
C TRP A 99 0.45 0.75 -4.05
N ASP A 100 0.26 1.38 -2.90
CA ASP A 100 -0.28 2.73 -2.84
C ASP A 100 0.85 3.76 -2.88
N ILE A 101 1.07 4.34 -4.04
CA ILE A 101 2.13 5.34 -4.25
C ILE A 101 1.87 6.64 -3.47
N TRP A 102 0.60 7.02 -3.28
CA TRP A 102 0.23 8.21 -2.53
C TRP A 102 0.59 8.05 -1.06
N TYR A 103 0.28 6.88 -0.49
CA TYR A 103 0.63 6.57 0.89
C TYR A 103 2.15 6.54 1.08
N ARG A 104 2.88 5.88 0.18
CA ARG A 104 4.35 5.86 0.23
C ARG A 104 4.98 7.26 0.12
N ALA A 105 4.35 8.17 -0.61
CA ALA A 105 4.83 9.54 -0.76
C ALA A 105 4.49 10.42 0.45
N ALA A 106 3.35 10.16 1.09
CA ALA A 106 2.84 11.00 2.18
C ALA A 106 3.35 10.59 3.58
N VAL A 107 3.69 9.32 3.78
CA VAL A 107 4.05 8.78 5.10
C VAL A 107 5.28 7.90 5.00
N SER A 108 6.28 8.18 5.83
CA SER A 108 7.49 7.38 5.96
C SER A 108 7.45 6.49 7.21
N TYR A 109 8.22 5.41 7.20
CA TYR A 109 8.42 4.60 8.41
C TYR A 109 9.11 5.40 9.53
N ALA A 110 9.94 6.38 9.19
CA ALA A 110 10.56 7.28 10.17
C ALA A 110 9.49 8.07 10.95
N ASP A 111 8.47 8.61 10.26
CA ASP A 111 7.40 9.37 10.89
C ASP A 111 6.58 8.50 11.85
N MET A 112 6.37 7.24 11.49
CA MET A 112 5.60 6.30 12.31
C MET A 112 6.27 5.97 13.65
N THR A 113 7.59 6.12 13.76
CA THR A 113 8.31 5.83 15.02
C THR A 113 7.93 6.77 16.17
N ALA A 114 7.33 7.92 15.88
CA ALA A 114 6.84 8.84 16.91
C ALA A 114 5.68 8.24 17.73
N SER A 115 4.92 7.32 17.13
CA SER A 115 3.71 6.73 17.73
C SER A 115 3.68 5.21 17.68
N ALA A 116 4.86 4.56 17.68
CA ALA A 116 4.94 3.11 17.68
C ALA A 116 6.25 2.61 18.29
N ASP A 117 6.17 1.57 19.13
CA ASP A 117 7.32 0.82 19.61
C ASP A 117 7.74 -0.25 18.59
N PHE A 118 6.79 -0.70 17.76
CA PHE A 118 7.08 -1.58 16.63
C PHE A 118 6.19 -1.27 15.42
N ILE A 119 6.67 -1.59 14.23
CA ILE A 119 5.92 -1.45 12.98
C ILE A 119 5.72 -2.82 12.36
N LYS A 120 4.47 -3.10 11.97
CA LYS A 120 4.06 -4.31 11.25
C LYS A 120 3.69 -3.95 9.80
N PRO A 121 4.64 -3.93 8.85
CA PRO A 121 4.26 -3.90 7.44
C PRO A 121 3.68 -5.26 7.04
N ILE A 122 2.53 -5.27 6.35
CA ILE A 122 1.97 -6.50 5.78
C ILE A 122 2.72 -6.84 4.50
N LEU A 123 3.35 -8.03 4.48
CA LEU A 123 4.15 -8.52 3.36
C LEU A 123 3.68 -9.91 2.92
N TYR A 124 2.38 -10.04 2.60
CA TYR A 124 1.75 -11.29 2.16
C TYR A 124 2.16 -11.60 0.71
N HIS A 125 3.31 -12.22 0.52
CA HIS A 125 3.96 -12.38 -0.77
C HIS A 125 3.17 -13.27 -1.74
N ASP A 126 2.52 -14.32 -1.27
CA ASP A 126 1.76 -15.25 -2.12
C ASP A 126 0.46 -14.60 -2.66
N ILE A 127 -0.36 -14.05 -1.77
CA ILE A 127 -1.61 -13.34 -2.17
C ILE A 127 -1.34 -12.05 -2.93
N PHE A 128 -0.12 -11.54 -2.89
CA PHE A 128 0.20 -10.29 -3.58
C PHE A 128 0.06 -10.42 -5.10
N GLY A 129 0.33 -11.58 -5.68
CA GLY A 129 0.15 -11.80 -7.11
C GLY A 129 -1.26 -11.48 -7.61
N PRO A 130 -2.30 -12.18 -7.15
CA PRO A 130 -3.69 -11.88 -7.48
C PRO A 130 -4.11 -10.44 -7.18
N ARG A 131 -3.69 -9.89 -6.05
CA ARG A 131 -3.96 -8.48 -5.68
C ARG A 131 -3.31 -7.50 -6.63
N LEU A 132 -2.06 -7.74 -7.00
CA LEU A 132 -1.31 -6.89 -7.92
C LEU A 132 -1.88 -6.98 -9.34
N ARG A 133 -2.21 -8.19 -9.82
CA ARG A 133 -2.89 -8.37 -11.11
C ARG A 133 -4.18 -7.56 -11.14
N HIS A 134 -5.04 -7.70 -10.15
CA HIS A 134 -6.28 -6.93 -10.06
C HIS A 134 -6.00 -5.41 -10.09
N TRP A 135 -5.05 -4.94 -9.29
CA TRP A 135 -4.72 -3.52 -9.23
C TRP A 135 -4.12 -2.99 -10.53
N VAL A 136 -3.09 -3.67 -11.07
CA VAL A 136 -2.35 -3.20 -12.25
C VAL A 136 -3.16 -3.40 -13.52
N ILE A 137 -3.80 -4.57 -13.70
CA ILE A 137 -4.49 -4.89 -14.95
C ILE A 137 -5.90 -4.32 -14.94
N GLU A 138 -6.74 -4.71 -13.98
CA GLU A 138 -8.16 -4.36 -14.04
C GLU A 138 -8.41 -2.89 -13.66
N ARG A 139 -7.61 -2.31 -12.78
CA ARG A 139 -7.81 -0.92 -12.34
C ARG A 139 -6.95 0.10 -13.07
N MET A 140 -5.70 -0.22 -13.39
CA MET A 140 -4.82 0.73 -14.08
C MET A 140 -4.83 0.54 -15.59
N GLN A 141 -4.48 -0.66 -16.07
CA GLN A 141 -4.35 -0.93 -17.50
C GLN A 141 -5.67 -0.79 -18.25
N GLN A 142 -6.73 -1.44 -17.80
CA GLN A 142 -8.02 -1.38 -18.50
C GLN A 142 -8.70 0.00 -18.43
N ARG A 143 -8.28 0.88 -17.54
CA ARG A 143 -8.87 2.21 -17.37
C ARG A 143 -7.96 3.32 -17.88
N ALA A 144 -6.88 3.61 -17.14
CA ALA A 144 -6.02 4.77 -17.42
C ALA A 144 -4.95 4.51 -18.48
N TYR A 145 -4.48 3.27 -18.58
CA TYR A 145 -3.39 2.87 -19.48
C TYR A 145 -3.83 1.85 -20.54
N ASN A 146 -5.07 1.94 -21.01
CA ASN A 146 -5.66 0.98 -21.94
C ASN A 146 -5.06 1.03 -23.37
N ASP A 147 -4.13 1.91 -23.63
CA ASP A 147 -3.26 1.98 -24.81
C ASP A 147 -1.92 1.25 -24.60
N LEU A 148 -1.62 0.79 -23.38
CA LEU A 148 -0.45 -0.04 -23.08
C LEU A 148 -0.84 -1.52 -23.02
N SER A 149 0.13 -2.39 -23.31
CA SER A 149 -0.07 -3.81 -23.04
C SER A 149 -0.10 -4.08 -21.52
N PRO A 150 -0.75 -5.17 -21.07
CA PRO A 150 -0.72 -5.60 -19.67
C PRO A 150 0.71 -5.76 -19.11
N GLU A 151 1.62 -6.35 -19.92
CA GLU A 151 3.02 -6.60 -19.53
C GLU A 151 3.79 -5.28 -19.35
N LEU A 152 3.58 -4.31 -20.25
CA LEU A 152 4.21 -3.00 -20.15
C LEU A 152 3.68 -2.23 -18.92
N THR A 153 2.39 -2.35 -18.61
CA THR A 153 1.79 -1.74 -17.42
C THR A 153 2.36 -2.37 -16.13
N LEU A 154 2.56 -3.68 -16.12
CA LEU A 154 3.21 -4.37 -15.00
C LEU A 154 4.67 -3.93 -14.83
N ALA A 155 5.42 -3.83 -15.92
CA ALA A 155 6.80 -3.33 -15.90
C ALA A 155 6.88 -1.87 -15.39
N LEU A 156 5.95 -1.03 -15.79
CA LEU A 156 5.83 0.34 -15.29
C LEU A 156 5.55 0.37 -13.78
N PHE A 157 4.66 -0.49 -13.29
CA PHE A 157 4.42 -0.66 -11.87
C PHE A 157 5.70 -1.05 -11.12
N TYR A 158 6.40 -2.08 -11.60
CA TYR A 158 7.66 -2.50 -10.98
C TYR A 158 8.66 -1.35 -10.89
N ALA A 159 8.83 -0.59 -11.97
CA ALA A 159 9.72 0.56 -12.01
C ALA A 159 9.31 1.67 -11.02
N GLN A 160 8.01 1.98 -10.92
CA GLN A 160 7.50 2.99 -9.97
C GLN A 160 7.79 2.63 -8.51
N PHE A 161 7.75 1.35 -8.16
CA PHE A 161 8.07 0.89 -6.82
C PHE A 161 9.54 0.49 -6.66
N GLY A 162 10.37 0.73 -7.69
CA GLY A 162 11.80 0.46 -7.69
C GLY A 162 12.11 -1.03 -7.62
N HIS A 163 11.23 -1.92 -8.07
CA HIS A 163 11.55 -3.32 -8.27
C HIS A 163 12.42 -3.48 -9.52
N ASP A 164 13.35 -4.42 -9.48
CA ASP A 164 14.04 -4.86 -10.68
C ASP A 164 13.07 -5.73 -11.51
N ALA A 165 12.54 -5.15 -12.58
CA ALA A 165 11.56 -5.83 -13.42
C ALA A 165 12.08 -7.17 -14.01
N ALA A 166 13.40 -7.31 -14.21
CA ALA A 166 13.99 -8.55 -14.70
C ALA A 166 14.01 -9.68 -13.64
N ALA A 167 13.93 -9.32 -12.37
CA ALA A 167 13.92 -10.27 -11.25
C ALA A 167 12.50 -10.48 -10.68
N MET A 168 11.49 -9.78 -11.20
CA MET A 168 10.11 -9.89 -10.75
C MET A 168 9.31 -10.85 -11.65
N PRO A 169 8.27 -11.51 -11.10
CA PRO A 169 7.41 -12.41 -11.87
C PRO A 169 6.79 -11.72 -13.09
N SER A 170 6.68 -12.46 -14.17
CA SER A 170 5.87 -12.10 -15.34
C SER A 170 4.38 -12.06 -14.98
N LEU A 171 3.55 -11.56 -15.88
CA LEU A 171 2.12 -11.52 -15.68
C LEU A 171 1.49 -12.91 -15.49
N GLU A 172 2.04 -13.93 -16.15
CA GLU A 172 1.58 -15.31 -16.04
C GLU A 172 1.96 -15.93 -14.69
N GLU A 173 3.16 -15.62 -14.20
CA GLU A 173 3.68 -16.14 -12.93
C GLU A 173 3.06 -15.49 -11.68
N LEU A 174 2.49 -14.29 -11.80
CA LEU A 174 1.95 -13.54 -10.67
C LEU A 174 0.91 -14.30 -9.85
N ASP A 175 -0.01 -15.00 -10.52
CA ASP A 175 -1.12 -15.70 -9.86
C ASP A 175 -0.65 -16.98 -9.15
N GLU A 176 0.48 -17.55 -9.59
CA GLU A 176 1.01 -18.80 -9.05
C GLU A 176 2.01 -18.57 -7.91
N HIS A 177 2.85 -17.55 -8.04
CA HIS A 177 4.00 -17.37 -7.14
C HIS A 177 3.97 -16.06 -6.35
N GLY A 178 2.99 -15.19 -6.59
CA GLY A 178 3.01 -13.85 -6.02
C GLY A 178 4.27 -13.07 -6.39
N LEU A 179 4.82 -12.30 -5.48
CA LEU A 179 6.12 -11.65 -5.68
C LEU A 179 7.29 -12.41 -5.04
N GLY A 180 6.99 -13.54 -4.40
CA GLY A 180 7.98 -14.39 -3.78
C GLY A 180 8.70 -13.80 -2.55
N PRO A 181 9.58 -14.60 -1.93
CA PRO A 181 10.29 -14.20 -0.70
C PRO A 181 11.27 -13.03 -0.88
N ALA A 182 11.76 -12.78 -2.08
CA ALA A 182 12.62 -11.62 -2.37
C ALA A 182 11.92 -10.29 -2.14
N TYR A 183 10.62 -10.22 -2.41
CA TYR A 183 9.78 -9.08 -2.08
C TYR A 183 9.75 -8.84 -0.55
N VAL A 184 9.57 -9.89 0.24
CA VAL A 184 9.58 -9.82 1.72
C VAL A 184 10.89 -9.23 2.21
N ARG A 185 12.03 -9.75 1.72
CA ARG A 185 13.35 -9.22 2.07
C ARG A 185 13.47 -7.74 1.79
N ARG A 186 13.10 -7.32 0.60
CA ARG A 186 13.24 -5.94 0.16
C ARG A 186 12.37 -4.98 0.99
N GLU A 187 11.11 -5.30 1.17
CA GLU A 187 10.19 -4.43 1.91
C GLU A 187 10.49 -4.42 3.42
N THR A 188 10.97 -5.53 3.97
CA THR A 188 11.49 -5.57 5.34
C THR A 188 12.72 -4.67 5.48
N ALA A 189 13.71 -4.78 4.58
CA ALA A 189 14.89 -3.93 4.60
C ALA A 189 14.52 -2.43 4.49
N ARG A 190 13.54 -2.10 3.65
CA ARG A 190 13.01 -0.73 3.55
C ARG A 190 12.42 -0.24 4.87
N CYS A 191 11.68 -1.09 5.57
CA CYS A 191 11.11 -0.75 6.88
C CYS A 191 12.21 -0.59 7.93
N VAL A 192 13.12 -1.55 8.04
CA VAL A 192 14.28 -1.51 8.97
C VAL A 192 15.12 -0.25 8.75
N GLN A 193 15.45 0.07 7.51
CA GLN A 193 16.16 1.30 7.19
C GLN A 193 15.36 2.55 7.57
N GLY A 194 14.04 2.53 7.31
CA GLY A 194 13.18 3.68 7.58
C GLY A 194 12.98 3.96 9.06
N VAL A 195 12.90 2.94 9.92
CA VAL A 195 12.75 3.14 11.37
C VAL A 195 14.06 3.55 12.06
N ASP A 196 15.22 3.29 11.45
CA ASP A 196 16.53 3.70 11.92
C ASP A 196 16.79 3.32 13.42
N GLY A 197 16.40 2.11 13.79
CA GLY A 197 16.54 1.60 15.16
C GLY A 197 15.63 2.22 16.22
N LYS A 198 14.71 3.12 15.84
CA LYS A 198 13.78 3.81 16.77
C LYS A 198 12.53 3.00 17.10
N ALA A 199 12.22 1.99 16.32
CA ALA A 199 11.13 1.04 16.55
C ALA A 199 11.55 -0.35 16.07
N LYS A 200 10.95 -1.40 16.65
CA LYS A 200 11.14 -2.77 16.17
C LYS A 200 10.38 -2.97 14.84
N VAL A 201 10.82 -3.94 14.06
CA VAL A 201 10.17 -4.29 12.79
C VAL A 201 9.69 -5.73 12.85
N TYR A 202 8.38 -5.92 12.78
CA TYR A 202 7.71 -7.22 12.78
C TYR A 202 6.90 -7.42 11.48
N PRO A 203 7.52 -7.83 10.37
CA PRO A 203 6.81 -8.07 9.13
C PRO A 203 5.65 -9.06 9.31
N GLY A 204 4.50 -8.74 8.73
CA GLY A 204 3.35 -9.64 8.68
C GLY A 204 3.49 -10.61 7.52
N ILE A 205 3.63 -11.91 7.81
CA ILE A 205 3.62 -12.98 6.82
C ILE A 205 2.23 -13.61 6.83
N GLY A 206 1.61 -13.75 5.66
CA GLY A 206 0.30 -14.37 5.51
C GLY A 206 0.42 -15.86 5.22
N ILE A 207 -0.51 -16.64 5.78
CA ILE A 207 -0.68 -18.06 5.47
C ILE A 207 -2.10 -18.23 4.98
N ASP A 208 -2.28 -18.81 3.79
CA ASP A 208 -3.56 -19.09 3.15
C ASP A 208 -4.55 -17.89 3.18
N VAL A 209 -4.01 -16.71 2.90
CA VAL A 209 -4.80 -15.47 2.96
C VAL A 209 -5.91 -15.48 1.90
N PRO A 210 -7.16 -15.16 2.27
CA PRO A 210 -8.26 -15.18 1.31
C PRO A 210 -8.19 -14.02 0.33
N TRP A 211 -8.67 -14.31 -0.87
CA TRP A 211 -8.90 -13.35 -1.93
C TRP A 211 -10.39 -13.25 -2.26
N HIS A 212 -10.90 -12.04 -2.41
CA HIS A 212 -12.26 -11.83 -2.89
C HIS A 212 -12.34 -12.11 -4.38
N LEU A 213 -13.19 -13.06 -4.74
CA LEU A 213 -13.41 -13.40 -6.14
C LEU A 213 -14.30 -12.35 -6.83
N PRO A 214 -14.06 -12.04 -8.12
CA PRO A 214 -15.04 -11.33 -8.93
C PRO A 214 -16.39 -12.06 -8.89
N GLY A 215 -17.48 -11.34 -8.60
CA GLY A 215 -18.80 -11.94 -8.46
C GLY A 215 -19.18 -12.41 -7.06
N GLY A 216 -18.30 -12.23 -6.09
CA GLY A 216 -18.52 -12.54 -4.67
C GLY A 216 -17.92 -13.87 -4.22
N GLY A 217 -17.83 -14.03 -2.91
CA GLY A 217 -17.15 -15.15 -2.27
C GLY A 217 -15.66 -14.88 -2.02
N MET A 218 -15.05 -15.77 -1.23
CA MET A 218 -13.63 -15.73 -0.92
C MET A 218 -12.96 -17.07 -1.22
N LYS A 219 -11.75 -17.03 -1.72
CA LYS A 219 -10.91 -18.21 -1.92
C LYS A 219 -9.56 -17.96 -1.25
N ALA A 220 -9.12 -18.89 -0.42
CA ALA A 220 -7.76 -18.85 0.10
C ALA A 220 -6.76 -19.07 -1.03
N VAL A 221 -5.69 -18.29 -1.03
CA VAL A 221 -4.52 -18.52 -1.88
C VAL A 221 -3.55 -19.35 -1.07
N PRO A 222 -3.27 -20.61 -1.46
CA PRO A 222 -2.40 -21.48 -0.69
C PRO A 222 -1.00 -20.89 -0.55
N SER A 223 -0.47 -20.96 0.65
CA SER A 223 0.93 -20.62 0.94
C SER A 223 1.72 -21.91 1.10
N PRO A 224 2.57 -22.27 0.11
CA PRO A 224 3.42 -23.46 0.24
C PRO A 224 4.34 -23.33 1.47
N PRO A 225 4.49 -24.38 2.29
CA PRO A 225 5.31 -24.31 3.51
C PRO A 225 6.75 -23.83 3.26
N GLU A 226 7.35 -24.24 2.15
CA GLU A 226 8.71 -23.80 1.80
C GLU A 226 8.77 -22.30 1.41
N SER A 227 7.72 -21.77 0.76
CA SER A 227 7.59 -20.35 0.46
C SER A 227 7.49 -19.53 1.74
N THR A 228 6.64 -19.96 2.69
CA THR A 228 6.50 -19.34 4.01
C THR A 228 7.81 -19.37 4.80
N LYS A 229 8.49 -20.53 4.87
CA LYS A 229 9.79 -20.65 5.57
C LYS A 229 10.84 -19.73 4.95
N GLU A 230 10.90 -19.68 3.63
CA GLU A 230 11.85 -18.80 2.94
C GLU A 230 11.51 -17.31 3.16
N ALA A 231 10.24 -16.94 3.14
CA ALA A 231 9.80 -15.58 3.46
C ALA A 231 10.26 -15.16 4.88
N VAL A 232 10.09 -16.03 5.87
CA VAL A 232 10.56 -15.81 7.25
C VAL A 232 12.09 -15.64 7.28
N ARG A 233 12.85 -16.53 6.61
CA ARG A 233 14.33 -16.40 6.53
C ARG A 233 14.75 -15.07 5.91
N GLN A 234 14.10 -14.67 4.81
CA GLN A 234 14.39 -13.41 4.12
C GLN A 234 14.04 -12.18 4.94
N ALA A 235 12.98 -12.22 5.75
CA ALA A 235 12.65 -11.16 6.68
C ALA A 235 13.73 -10.98 7.77
N PHE A 236 14.16 -12.06 8.42
CA PHE A 236 15.26 -12.00 9.39
C PHE A 236 16.59 -11.60 8.75
N ALA A 237 16.91 -12.10 7.57
CA ALA A 237 18.10 -11.69 6.81
C ALA A 237 18.09 -10.20 6.44
N ALA A 238 16.92 -9.56 6.40
CA ALA A 238 16.74 -8.13 6.17
C ALA A 238 16.74 -7.30 7.48
N GLY A 239 16.91 -7.92 8.64
CA GLY A 239 17.03 -7.26 9.94
C GLY A 239 15.71 -7.13 10.72
N ALA A 240 14.71 -7.96 10.44
CA ALA A 240 13.49 -8.01 11.24
C ALA A 240 13.79 -8.44 12.69
N ASP A 241 13.14 -7.82 13.66
CA ASP A 241 13.24 -8.17 15.09
C ASP A 241 12.36 -9.37 15.45
N GLY A 242 11.39 -9.70 14.63
CA GLY A 242 10.46 -10.82 14.78
C GLY A 242 9.51 -10.89 13.61
N ILE A 243 8.57 -11.83 13.68
CA ILE A 243 7.55 -12.06 12.63
C ILE A 243 6.16 -12.09 13.27
N LEU A 244 5.19 -11.52 12.61
CA LEU A 244 3.78 -11.69 12.94
C LEU A 244 3.12 -12.53 11.85
N ILE A 245 2.74 -13.74 12.20
CA ILE A 245 1.90 -14.57 11.31
C ILE A 245 0.50 -13.99 11.32
N SER A 246 -0.01 -13.76 10.13
CA SER A 246 -1.34 -13.17 9.95
C SER A 246 -2.30 -14.25 9.54
N ARG A 247 -3.40 -14.32 10.18
CA ARG A 247 -4.62 -15.09 10.13
C ARG A 247 -5.07 -15.44 11.54
N GLU A 248 -6.30 -15.91 11.67
CA GLU A 248 -6.82 -16.40 12.93
C GLU A 248 -6.00 -17.62 13.39
N TYR A 249 -5.88 -17.79 14.69
CA TYR A 249 -5.02 -18.83 15.27
C TYR A 249 -5.42 -20.23 14.80
N ASP A 250 -6.72 -20.50 14.68
CA ASP A 250 -7.31 -21.77 14.26
C ASP A 250 -7.35 -21.97 12.74
N GLU A 251 -7.00 -20.96 11.97
CA GLU A 251 -6.93 -21.04 10.50
C GLU A 251 -5.54 -21.42 9.97
N ASN A 252 -4.50 -21.37 10.81
CA ASN A 252 -3.15 -21.73 10.43
C ASN A 252 -2.98 -23.26 10.39
N ARG A 253 -2.33 -23.75 9.36
CA ARG A 253 -1.97 -25.16 9.23
C ARG A 253 -0.73 -25.47 10.07
N LEU A 254 -0.67 -26.66 10.66
CA LEU A 254 0.46 -27.07 11.50
C LEU A 254 1.76 -27.27 10.70
N GLU A 255 1.66 -27.62 9.43
CA GLU A 255 2.79 -27.82 8.52
C GLU A 255 3.35 -26.53 7.91
N SER A 256 2.70 -25.40 8.12
CA SER A 256 3.02 -24.09 7.52
C SER A 256 4.17 -23.35 8.22
#